data_af5ae13368cff0e72114caca1add874f
#
_entry.id   af5ae13368cff0e72114caca1add874f
#
_cell.length_a   1.000
_cell.length_b   1.000
_cell.length_c   1.000
_cell.angle_alpha   90.00
_cell.angle_beta   90.00
_cell.angle_gamma   90.00
#
_symmetry.space_group_name_H-M   'P 1'
#
loop_
_entity.id
_entity.type
_entity.pdbx_description
1 polymer ?
#
loop_
_entity_poly.entity_id
_entity_poly.type
_entity_poly.pdbx_seq_one_letter_code
_entity_poly.pdbx_strand_id
1 'polypeptide(L)'
;MRVKNSPRKFLAIFSISVLLSLLTVVFGAPLMRVLRITYGALAYWLLGIAVMTIFCFIEAPALSIFVGSIWMTLGIYMELERKGLRWTTSALIGILAGSLFFTGAALINLEKLGVYNLAAAETLLRQFITEKVLAMNPGLPLDAGLLVQLIPSAVVTILVVSLGVGLIFERRVFSWLDLPRERMASQLKLLEFRVPDFVIWIAMIAFLLTMENFHVKAFEILGMNIVNVATVLYFFQGLAILEVSLRSFKAGALARTAIYIILVGQLFPVISAIGLIDYWVDFRRRLRKMRLAPKGN
;
A
#
# COMPACT_ATOMS: atom_id res chain seq x y z
N MET A 1 1.34 -31.08 10.57
CA MET A 1 0.45 -30.90 11.74
C MET A 1 -0.71 -30.00 11.32
N ARG A 2 -1.90 -30.54 11.05
CA ARG A 2 -3.08 -29.71 10.74
C ARG A 2 -3.50 -28.99 12.02
N VAL A 3 -3.33 -27.69 12.08
CA VAL A 3 -3.91 -26.88 13.15
C VAL A 3 -5.41 -27.15 13.17
N LYS A 4 -5.92 -27.53 14.34
CA LYS A 4 -7.35 -27.69 14.57
C LYS A 4 -7.97 -26.30 14.38
N ASN A 5 -8.43 -26.02 13.15
CA ASN A 5 -9.00 -24.73 12.77
C ASN A 5 -10.27 -24.51 13.60
N SER A 6 -10.16 -23.82 14.73
CA SER A 6 -11.30 -23.47 15.54
C SER A 6 -12.16 -22.47 14.74
N PRO A 7 -13.44 -22.78 14.50
CA PRO A 7 -14.36 -21.86 13.81
C PRO A 7 -14.44 -20.50 14.50
N ARG A 8 -14.26 -20.45 15.81
CA ARG A 8 -14.19 -19.20 16.59
C ARG A 8 -12.99 -18.33 16.19
N LYS A 9 -11.79 -18.91 16.01
CA LYS A 9 -10.61 -18.16 15.55
C LYS A 9 -10.79 -17.64 14.13
N PHE A 10 -11.38 -18.44 13.24
CA PHE A 10 -11.72 -18.03 11.88
C PHE A 10 -12.62 -16.79 11.88
N LEU A 11 -13.75 -16.88 12.63
CA LEU A 11 -14.71 -15.79 12.68
C LEU A 11 -14.12 -14.52 13.28
N ALA A 12 -13.30 -14.66 14.33
CA ALA A 12 -12.58 -13.53 14.94
C ALA A 12 -11.60 -12.86 13.97
N ILE A 13 -10.77 -13.64 13.27
CA ILE A 13 -9.81 -13.10 12.30
C ILE A 13 -10.56 -12.37 11.17
N PHE A 14 -11.62 -12.98 10.66
CA PHE A 14 -12.44 -12.41 9.61
C PHE A 14 -13.12 -11.11 10.06
N SER A 15 -13.83 -11.11 11.18
CA SER A 15 -14.54 -9.92 11.69
C SER A 15 -13.58 -8.77 11.99
N ILE A 16 -12.44 -9.04 12.62
CA ILE A 16 -11.43 -8.02 12.92
C ILE A 16 -10.80 -7.51 11.61
N SER A 17 -10.56 -8.38 10.63
CA SER A 17 -10.04 -7.98 9.32
C SER A 17 -10.98 -7.01 8.61
N VAL A 18 -12.28 -7.32 8.58
CA VAL A 18 -13.30 -6.46 7.97
C VAL A 18 -13.43 -5.14 8.74
N LEU A 19 -13.50 -5.20 10.08
CA LEU A 19 -13.60 -4.01 10.91
C LEU A 19 -12.40 -3.07 10.73
N LEU A 20 -11.19 -3.61 10.74
CA LEU A 20 -9.98 -2.82 10.51
C LEU A 20 -9.92 -2.27 9.07
N SER A 21 -10.41 -3.01 8.08
CA SER A 21 -10.52 -2.51 6.71
C SER A 21 -11.53 -1.39 6.58
N LEU A 22 -12.62 -1.41 7.34
CA LEU A 22 -13.61 -0.33 7.40
C LEU A 22 -13.05 0.93 8.06
N LEU A 23 -12.34 0.77 9.17
CA LEU A 23 -11.83 1.90 9.94
C LEU A 23 -10.62 2.58 9.28
N THR A 24 -9.76 1.82 8.62
CA THR A 24 -8.44 2.30 8.20
C THR A 24 -8.11 1.99 6.76
N VAL A 25 -8.95 1.23 6.05
CA VAL A 25 -8.77 0.71 4.69
C VAL A 25 -7.54 -0.21 4.56
N VAL A 26 -6.42 0.11 5.22
CA VAL A 26 -5.09 -0.51 5.05
C VAL A 26 -4.78 -1.56 6.12
N PHE A 27 -5.15 -1.33 7.39
CA PHE A 27 -4.73 -2.21 8.49
C PHE A 27 -5.46 -3.56 8.57
N GLY A 28 -6.48 -3.78 7.75
CA GLY A 28 -7.05 -5.11 7.53
C GLY A 28 -6.16 -6.06 6.73
N ALA A 29 -5.23 -5.54 5.92
CA ALA A 29 -4.38 -6.30 5.01
C ALA A 29 -3.55 -7.43 5.68
N PRO A 30 -2.89 -7.24 6.85
CA PRO A 30 -2.18 -8.32 7.52
C PRO A 30 -3.07 -9.50 7.91
N LEU A 31 -4.29 -9.22 8.37
CA LEU A 31 -5.26 -10.25 8.76
C LEU A 31 -5.83 -10.98 7.54
N MET A 32 -6.06 -10.28 6.44
CA MET A 32 -6.45 -10.88 5.15
C MET A 32 -5.38 -11.88 4.67
N ARG A 33 -4.09 -11.53 4.81
CA ARG A 33 -2.99 -12.44 4.48
C ARG A 33 -2.99 -13.69 5.38
N VAL A 34 -3.13 -13.50 6.69
CA VAL A 34 -3.22 -14.61 7.65
C VAL A 34 -4.41 -15.51 7.34
N LEU A 35 -5.56 -14.94 7.02
CA LEU A 35 -6.76 -15.67 6.63
C LEU A 35 -6.50 -16.56 5.41
N ARG A 36 -5.87 -16.01 4.36
CA ARG A 36 -5.51 -16.76 3.15
C ARG A 36 -4.54 -17.90 3.42
N ILE A 37 -3.51 -17.64 4.23
CA ILE A 37 -2.46 -18.62 4.53
C ILE A 37 -3.01 -19.75 5.40
N THR A 38 -3.86 -19.43 6.38
CA THR A 38 -4.37 -20.41 7.36
C THR A 38 -5.55 -21.23 6.83
N TYR A 39 -6.49 -20.58 6.13
CA TYR A 39 -7.75 -21.21 5.73
C TYR A 39 -7.84 -21.53 4.23
N GLY A 40 -6.89 -21.10 3.44
CA GLY A 40 -6.76 -21.45 2.03
C GLY A 40 -7.40 -20.45 1.06
N ALA A 41 -7.22 -20.72 -0.26
CA ALA A 41 -7.66 -19.82 -1.33
C ALA A 41 -9.17 -19.68 -1.40
N LEU A 42 -9.87 -20.82 -1.34
CA LEU A 42 -11.32 -20.84 -1.50
C LEU A 42 -12.00 -19.97 -0.43
N ALA A 43 -11.61 -20.15 0.85
CA ALA A 43 -12.15 -19.37 1.96
C ALA A 43 -11.88 -17.87 1.76
N TYR A 44 -10.66 -17.53 1.35
CA TYR A 44 -10.26 -16.15 1.10
C TYR A 44 -11.14 -15.48 0.03
N TRP A 45 -11.28 -16.12 -1.15
CA TRP A 45 -12.03 -15.54 -2.26
C TRP A 45 -13.52 -15.47 -1.98
N LEU A 46 -14.11 -16.53 -1.39
CA LEU A 46 -15.54 -16.52 -1.02
C LEU A 46 -15.86 -15.43 0.00
N LEU A 47 -14.99 -15.24 1.01
CA LEU A 47 -15.19 -14.18 1.99
C LEU A 47 -15.04 -12.78 1.37
N GLY A 48 -14.08 -12.59 0.45
CA GLY A 48 -13.95 -11.34 -0.26
C GLY A 48 -15.22 -10.98 -1.05
N ILE A 49 -15.77 -11.93 -1.79
CA ILE A 49 -17.02 -11.75 -2.52
C ILE A 49 -18.16 -11.43 -1.55
N ALA A 50 -18.29 -12.17 -0.43
CA ALA A 50 -19.33 -11.94 0.55
C ALA A 50 -19.26 -10.51 1.15
N VAL A 51 -18.06 -10.04 1.51
CA VAL A 51 -17.86 -8.69 2.05
C VAL A 51 -18.23 -7.62 1.02
N MET A 52 -17.78 -7.76 -0.22
CA MET A 52 -18.14 -6.82 -1.29
C MET A 52 -19.65 -6.79 -1.53
N THR A 53 -20.29 -7.95 -1.53
CA THR A 53 -21.76 -8.06 -1.68
C THR A 53 -22.49 -7.38 -0.53
N ILE A 54 -22.05 -7.59 0.72
CA ILE A 54 -22.63 -6.91 1.90
C ILE A 54 -22.52 -5.39 1.76
N PHE A 55 -21.36 -4.86 1.35
CA PHE A 55 -21.20 -3.42 1.17
C PHE A 55 -22.09 -2.84 0.06
N CYS A 56 -22.35 -3.61 -0.99
CA CYS A 56 -23.31 -3.20 -2.00
C CYS A 56 -24.75 -3.16 -1.43
N PHE A 57 -25.14 -4.12 -0.59
CA PHE A 57 -26.48 -4.15 0.02
C PHE A 57 -26.72 -3.03 1.04
N ILE A 58 -25.69 -2.58 1.75
CA ILE A 58 -25.81 -1.46 2.70
C ILE A 58 -25.57 -0.09 2.03
N GLU A 59 -25.70 -0.04 0.72
CA GLU A 59 -25.54 1.18 -0.09
C GLU A 59 -24.21 1.89 0.08
N ALA A 60 -23.14 1.14 0.33
CA ALA A 60 -21.78 1.64 0.46
C ALA A 60 -20.86 1.17 -0.70
N PRO A 61 -21.18 1.45 -1.98
CA PRO A 61 -20.44 0.93 -3.11
C PRO A 61 -18.97 1.40 -3.14
N ALA A 62 -18.69 2.60 -2.69
CA ALA A 62 -17.31 3.10 -2.61
C ALA A 62 -16.45 2.22 -1.69
N LEU A 63 -16.96 1.80 -0.51
CA LEU A 63 -16.24 0.88 0.38
C LEU A 63 -16.07 -0.50 -0.26
N SER A 64 -17.09 -1.00 -0.97
CA SER A 64 -17.00 -2.26 -1.73
C SER A 64 -15.85 -2.21 -2.74
N ILE A 65 -15.74 -1.11 -3.51
CA ILE A 65 -14.71 -0.92 -4.52
C ILE A 65 -13.32 -0.87 -3.87
N PHE A 66 -13.12 -0.08 -2.82
CA PHE A 66 -11.83 0.04 -2.14
C PHE A 66 -11.38 -1.26 -1.48
N VAL A 67 -12.25 -1.87 -0.67
CA VAL A 67 -11.94 -3.13 0.02
C VAL A 67 -11.72 -4.25 -0.99
N GLY A 68 -12.55 -4.32 -2.03
CA GLY A 68 -12.40 -5.29 -3.11
C GLY A 68 -11.07 -5.15 -3.85
N SER A 69 -10.63 -3.93 -4.12
CA SER A 69 -9.34 -3.66 -4.78
C SER A 69 -8.15 -4.13 -3.94
N ILE A 70 -8.18 -3.89 -2.62
CA ILE A 70 -7.15 -4.37 -1.69
C ILE A 70 -7.20 -5.90 -1.61
N TRP A 71 -8.39 -6.47 -1.52
CA TRP A 71 -8.59 -7.92 -1.49
C TRP A 71 -8.04 -8.59 -2.73
N MET A 72 -8.32 -8.02 -3.90
CA MET A 72 -7.81 -8.49 -5.19
C MET A 72 -6.28 -8.40 -5.25
N THR A 73 -5.70 -7.25 -4.86
CA THR A 73 -4.24 -7.03 -4.83
C THR A 73 -3.53 -8.07 -3.97
N LEU A 74 -3.99 -8.24 -2.73
CA LEU A 74 -3.41 -9.20 -1.79
C LEU A 74 -3.61 -10.65 -2.24
N GLY A 75 -4.80 -10.99 -2.76
CA GLY A 75 -5.12 -12.31 -3.26
C GLY A 75 -4.20 -12.72 -4.41
N ILE A 76 -4.12 -11.92 -5.44
CA ILE A 76 -3.26 -12.16 -6.60
C ILE A 76 -1.79 -12.23 -6.18
N TYR A 77 -1.32 -11.28 -5.35
CA TYR A 77 0.04 -11.33 -4.81
C TYR A 77 0.35 -12.67 -4.16
N MET A 78 -0.52 -13.14 -3.25
CA MET A 78 -0.30 -14.40 -2.52
C MET A 78 -0.35 -15.64 -3.42
N GLU A 79 -1.21 -15.65 -4.44
CA GLU A 79 -1.24 -16.76 -5.41
C GLU A 79 0.06 -16.84 -6.21
N LEU A 80 0.58 -15.70 -6.66
CA LEU A 80 1.82 -15.63 -7.42
C LEU A 80 3.04 -15.95 -6.55
N GLU A 81 3.07 -15.45 -5.32
CA GLU A 81 4.10 -15.77 -4.33
C GLU A 81 4.17 -17.29 -4.08
N ARG A 82 3.03 -17.97 -3.96
CA ARG A 82 2.97 -19.43 -3.80
C ARG A 82 3.43 -20.20 -5.04
N LYS A 83 3.27 -19.63 -6.23
CA LYS A 83 3.82 -20.19 -7.48
C LYS A 83 5.34 -19.97 -7.61
N GLY A 84 5.99 -19.32 -6.65
CA GLY A 84 7.43 -19.08 -6.62
C GLY A 84 7.90 -17.88 -7.45
N LEU A 85 7.00 -17.00 -7.89
CA LEU A 85 7.41 -15.79 -8.57
C LEU A 85 8.15 -14.86 -7.62
N ARG A 86 9.03 -14.02 -8.18
CA ARG A 86 9.74 -12.99 -7.41
C ARG A 86 8.74 -12.03 -6.78
N TRP A 87 8.99 -11.64 -5.54
CA TRP A 87 8.09 -10.75 -4.80
C TRP A 87 7.78 -9.43 -5.53
N THR A 88 8.76 -8.87 -6.26
CA THR A 88 8.58 -7.63 -7.06
C THR A 88 7.58 -7.84 -8.20
N THR A 89 7.71 -8.94 -8.93
CA THR A 89 6.79 -9.30 -10.01
C THR A 89 5.39 -9.59 -9.47
N SER A 90 5.31 -10.34 -8.37
CA SER A 90 4.03 -10.63 -7.70
C SER A 90 3.35 -9.36 -7.19
N ALA A 91 4.11 -8.41 -6.62
CA ALA A 91 3.60 -7.14 -6.16
C ALA A 91 3.08 -6.28 -7.32
N LEU A 92 3.86 -6.17 -8.40
CA LEU A 92 3.47 -5.39 -9.58
C LEU A 92 2.18 -5.93 -10.19
N ILE A 93 2.09 -7.23 -10.42
CA ILE A 93 0.88 -7.86 -11.00
C ILE A 93 -0.30 -7.73 -10.04
N GLY A 94 -0.09 -7.91 -8.73
CA GLY A 94 -1.14 -7.75 -7.72
C GLY A 94 -1.70 -6.32 -7.69
N ILE A 95 -0.83 -5.30 -7.69
CA ILE A 95 -1.23 -3.89 -7.71
C ILE A 95 -1.95 -3.56 -9.02
N LEU A 96 -1.45 -4.05 -10.15
CA LEU A 96 -2.10 -3.84 -11.43
C LEU A 96 -3.51 -4.45 -11.47
N ALA A 97 -3.66 -5.67 -10.97
CA ALA A 97 -4.96 -6.35 -10.89
C ALA A 97 -5.94 -5.61 -9.98
N GLY A 98 -5.48 -5.13 -8.81
CA GLY A 98 -6.30 -4.31 -7.90
C GLY A 98 -6.68 -2.97 -8.50
N SER A 99 -5.77 -2.31 -9.23
CA SER A 99 -6.06 -1.04 -9.92
C SER A 99 -7.06 -1.23 -11.06
N LEU A 100 -6.94 -2.31 -11.84
CA LEU A 100 -7.91 -2.65 -12.89
C LEU A 100 -9.28 -2.97 -12.29
N PHE A 101 -9.32 -3.70 -11.19
CA PHE A 101 -10.57 -3.97 -10.47
C PHE A 101 -11.21 -2.66 -9.98
N PHE A 102 -10.43 -1.77 -9.36
CA PHE A 102 -10.92 -0.47 -8.91
C PHE A 102 -11.53 0.32 -10.07
N THR A 103 -10.77 0.47 -11.17
CA THR A 103 -11.22 1.23 -12.34
C THR A 103 -12.49 0.63 -12.93
N GLY A 104 -12.53 -0.68 -13.17
CA GLY A 104 -13.70 -1.35 -13.73
C GLY A 104 -14.94 -1.21 -12.84
N ALA A 105 -14.79 -1.44 -11.53
CA ALA A 105 -15.90 -1.31 -10.58
C ALA A 105 -16.36 0.14 -10.41
N ALA A 106 -15.44 1.11 -10.46
CA ALA A 106 -15.78 2.54 -10.43
C ALA A 106 -16.55 2.96 -11.68
N LEU A 107 -16.13 2.52 -12.87
CA LEU A 107 -16.85 2.80 -14.12
C LEU A 107 -18.28 2.24 -14.10
N ILE A 108 -18.45 1.00 -13.68
CA ILE A 108 -19.78 0.38 -13.54
C ILE A 108 -20.65 1.17 -12.55
N ASN A 109 -20.07 1.66 -11.44
CA ASN A 109 -20.81 2.45 -10.47
C ASN A 109 -21.20 3.84 -11.03
N LEU A 110 -20.32 4.49 -11.79
CA LEU A 110 -20.60 5.76 -12.45
C LEU A 110 -21.73 5.59 -13.51
N GLU A 111 -21.70 4.51 -14.28
CA GLU A 111 -22.74 4.20 -15.26
C GLU A 111 -24.11 4.05 -14.60
N LYS A 112 -24.20 3.38 -13.42
CA LYS A 112 -25.43 3.29 -12.63
C LYS A 112 -25.94 4.64 -12.15
N LEU A 113 -25.06 5.63 -11.98
CA LEU A 113 -25.40 7.01 -11.64
C LEU A 113 -25.76 7.87 -12.87
N GLY A 114 -25.82 7.28 -14.05
CA GLY A 114 -26.12 7.98 -15.31
C GLY A 114 -24.94 8.78 -15.87
N VAL A 115 -23.72 8.49 -15.44
CA VAL A 115 -22.50 9.18 -15.87
C VAL A 115 -21.81 8.34 -16.93
N TYR A 116 -21.92 8.75 -18.20
CA TYR A 116 -21.42 7.98 -19.36
C TYR A 116 -20.18 8.59 -20.01
N ASN A 117 -19.72 9.75 -19.57
CA ASN A 117 -18.54 10.38 -20.13
C ASN A 117 -17.58 10.89 -19.05
N LEU A 118 -16.32 11.04 -19.43
CA LEU A 118 -15.24 11.43 -18.53
C LEU A 118 -15.44 12.83 -17.92
N ALA A 119 -15.97 13.78 -18.71
CA ALA A 119 -16.20 15.14 -18.25
C ALA A 119 -17.29 15.21 -17.16
N ALA A 120 -18.39 14.44 -17.34
CA ALA A 120 -19.43 14.33 -16.32
C ALA A 120 -18.91 13.63 -15.05
N ALA A 121 -18.09 12.59 -15.21
CA ALA A 121 -17.44 11.92 -14.08
C ALA A 121 -16.52 12.89 -13.31
N GLU A 122 -15.70 13.66 -14.01
CA GLU A 122 -14.84 14.68 -13.40
C GLU A 122 -15.66 15.73 -12.63
N THR A 123 -16.75 16.21 -13.21
CA THR A 123 -17.64 17.19 -12.57
C THR A 123 -18.24 16.64 -11.28
N LEU A 124 -18.78 15.42 -11.32
CA LEU A 124 -19.35 14.75 -10.16
C LEU A 124 -18.32 14.53 -9.05
N LEU A 125 -17.11 14.10 -9.41
CA LEU A 125 -16.01 13.91 -8.45
C LEU A 125 -15.55 15.24 -7.85
N ARG A 126 -15.43 16.30 -8.65
CA ARG A 126 -15.11 17.66 -8.15
C ARG A 126 -16.16 18.15 -7.16
N GLN A 127 -17.43 17.99 -7.48
CA GLN A 127 -18.53 18.36 -6.59
C GLN A 127 -18.46 17.59 -5.29
N PHE A 128 -18.29 16.25 -5.34
CA PHE A 128 -18.16 15.40 -4.17
C PHE A 128 -16.97 15.83 -3.27
N ILE A 129 -15.80 16.08 -3.87
CA ILE A 129 -14.62 16.52 -3.13
C ILE A 129 -14.86 17.88 -2.48
N THR A 130 -15.46 18.83 -3.20
CA THR A 130 -15.76 20.16 -2.67
C THR A 130 -16.72 20.08 -1.49
N GLU A 131 -17.82 19.34 -1.63
CA GLU A 131 -18.86 19.27 -0.60
C GLU A 131 -18.49 18.41 0.62
N LYS A 132 -17.71 17.34 0.41
CA LYS A 132 -17.43 16.37 1.48
C LYS A 132 -16.02 16.49 2.07
N VAL A 133 -15.03 16.83 1.27
CA VAL A 133 -13.62 16.85 1.72
C VAL A 133 -13.22 18.27 2.10
N LEU A 134 -13.41 19.24 1.19
CA LEU A 134 -12.98 20.62 1.41
C LEU A 134 -13.89 21.34 2.40
N ALA A 135 -15.19 21.05 2.40
CA ALA A 135 -16.10 21.62 3.39
C ALA A 135 -15.78 21.22 4.85
N MET A 136 -15.22 20.02 5.06
CA MET A 136 -14.76 19.58 6.38
C MET A 136 -13.42 20.22 6.79
N ASN A 137 -12.66 20.73 5.83
CA ASN A 137 -11.33 21.30 6.04
C ASN A 137 -11.17 22.63 5.28
N PRO A 138 -11.92 23.69 5.65
CA PRO A 138 -11.95 24.93 4.88
C PRO A 138 -10.62 25.71 4.86
N GLY A 139 -9.66 25.32 5.69
CA GLY A 139 -8.31 25.91 5.73
C GLY A 139 -7.30 25.25 4.80
N LEU A 140 -7.66 24.18 4.08
CA LEU A 140 -6.75 23.53 3.14
C LEU A 140 -6.76 24.29 1.80
N PRO A 141 -5.63 24.83 1.34
CA PRO A 141 -5.52 25.52 0.03
C PRO A 141 -5.40 24.49 -1.11
N LEU A 142 -6.35 23.56 -1.20
CA LEU A 142 -6.35 22.49 -2.20
C LEU A 142 -7.45 22.75 -3.24
N ASP A 143 -7.09 22.63 -4.51
CA ASP A 143 -8.04 22.66 -5.61
C ASP A 143 -8.69 21.27 -5.79
N ALA A 144 -10.04 21.23 -5.85
CA ALA A 144 -10.79 20.01 -6.10
C ALA A 144 -10.41 19.37 -7.46
N GLY A 145 -10.08 20.18 -8.45
CA GLY A 145 -9.65 19.69 -9.75
C GLY A 145 -8.31 18.95 -9.71
N LEU A 146 -7.37 19.47 -8.95
CA LEU A 146 -6.08 18.80 -8.73
C LEU A 146 -6.29 17.47 -8.00
N LEU A 147 -7.14 17.44 -6.97
CA LEU A 147 -7.42 16.21 -6.24
C LEU A 147 -8.03 15.12 -7.12
N VAL A 148 -8.96 15.48 -8.02
CA VAL A 148 -9.51 14.53 -9.00
C VAL A 148 -8.42 13.96 -9.90
N GLN A 149 -7.50 14.80 -10.40
CA GLN A 149 -6.40 14.38 -11.25
C GLN A 149 -5.41 13.43 -10.56
N LEU A 150 -5.32 13.49 -9.23
CA LEU A 150 -4.46 12.63 -8.42
C LEU A 150 -5.12 11.32 -7.96
N ILE A 151 -6.41 11.10 -8.25
CA ILE A 151 -7.11 9.85 -7.88
C ILE A 151 -6.35 8.59 -8.36
N PRO A 152 -5.84 8.50 -9.61
CA PRO A 152 -5.13 7.29 -10.04
C PRO A 152 -3.92 6.96 -9.17
N SER A 153 -3.09 7.94 -8.83
CA SER A 153 -1.94 7.72 -7.94
C SER A 153 -2.36 7.43 -6.51
N ALA A 154 -3.44 8.05 -6.02
CA ALA A 154 -3.98 7.77 -4.69
C ALA A 154 -4.42 6.31 -4.55
N VAL A 155 -5.12 5.77 -5.56
CA VAL A 155 -5.53 4.36 -5.60
C VAL A 155 -4.31 3.44 -5.58
N VAL A 156 -3.36 3.63 -6.48
CA VAL A 156 -2.12 2.82 -6.52
C VAL A 156 -1.36 2.93 -5.19
N THR A 157 -1.26 4.12 -4.62
CA THR A 157 -0.63 4.36 -3.31
C THR A 157 -1.29 3.55 -2.20
N ILE A 158 -2.62 3.56 -2.10
CA ILE A 158 -3.36 2.78 -1.11
C ILE A 158 -3.07 1.29 -1.28
N LEU A 159 -3.04 0.78 -2.52
CA LEU A 159 -2.75 -0.63 -2.79
C LEU A 159 -1.31 -0.99 -2.42
N VAL A 160 -0.33 -0.14 -2.75
CA VAL A 160 1.09 -0.30 -2.35
C VAL A 160 1.23 -0.31 -0.84
N VAL A 161 0.60 0.66 -0.15
CA VAL A 161 0.66 0.76 1.32
C VAL A 161 -0.02 -0.44 1.96
N SER A 162 -1.19 -0.86 1.48
CA SER A 162 -1.90 -2.04 1.99
C SER A 162 -1.07 -3.31 1.83
N LEU A 163 -0.45 -3.51 0.66
CA LEU A 163 0.45 -4.65 0.45
C LEU A 163 1.67 -4.57 1.37
N GLY A 164 2.30 -3.41 1.48
CA GLY A 164 3.46 -3.18 2.36
C GLY A 164 3.14 -3.46 3.83
N VAL A 165 2.06 -2.89 4.35
CA VAL A 165 1.56 -3.13 5.71
C VAL A 165 1.22 -4.60 5.91
N GLY A 166 0.56 -5.23 4.93
CA GLY A 166 0.26 -6.66 4.94
C GLY A 166 1.52 -7.52 5.14
N LEU A 167 2.59 -7.21 4.40
CA LEU A 167 3.86 -7.93 4.45
C LEU A 167 4.65 -7.67 5.75
N ILE A 168 4.67 -6.43 6.22
CA ILE A 168 5.42 -6.02 7.41
C ILE A 168 4.82 -6.64 8.67
N PHE A 169 3.51 -6.56 8.83
CA PHE A 169 2.81 -6.96 10.05
C PHE A 169 2.37 -8.42 10.08
N GLU A 170 2.40 -9.15 8.96
CA GLU A 170 2.03 -10.56 8.89
C GLU A 170 2.66 -11.38 10.02
N ARG A 171 3.99 -11.27 10.22
CA ARG A 171 4.69 -12.03 11.26
C ARG A 171 4.17 -11.76 12.66
N ARG A 172 3.85 -10.50 12.97
CA ARG A 172 3.30 -10.13 14.29
C ARG A 172 1.91 -10.70 14.49
N VAL A 173 1.07 -10.64 13.48
CA VAL A 173 -0.30 -11.16 13.54
C VAL A 173 -0.28 -12.69 13.74
N PHE A 174 0.58 -13.43 13.02
CA PHE A 174 0.75 -14.87 13.26
C PHE A 174 1.16 -15.17 14.70
N SER A 175 2.10 -14.38 15.26
CA SER A 175 2.56 -14.54 16.65
C SER A 175 1.46 -14.21 17.67
N TRP A 176 0.65 -13.18 17.44
CA TRP A 176 -0.45 -12.81 18.34
C TRP A 176 -1.60 -13.81 18.36
N LEU A 177 -1.81 -14.50 17.24
CA LEU A 177 -2.90 -15.47 17.09
C LEU A 177 -2.47 -16.91 17.42
N ASP A 178 -1.21 -17.12 17.81
CA ASP A 178 -0.61 -18.45 18.03
C ASP A 178 -0.85 -19.40 16.85
N LEU A 179 -0.68 -18.88 15.63
CA LEU A 179 -0.82 -19.66 14.41
C LEU A 179 0.54 -20.14 13.89
N PRO A 180 0.63 -21.40 13.42
CA PRO A 180 1.85 -21.87 12.79
C PRO A 180 2.05 -21.14 11.48
N ARG A 181 3.27 -20.63 11.30
CA ARG A 181 3.64 -19.91 10.07
C ARG A 181 4.39 -20.83 9.14
N GLU A 182 3.82 -21.10 7.98
CA GLU A 182 4.59 -21.71 6.89
C GLU A 182 5.65 -20.72 6.40
N ARG A 183 6.91 -21.16 6.33
CA ARG A 183 7.99 -20.37 5.72
C ARG A 183 7.83 -20.41 4.20
N MET A 184 7.40 -19.32 3.60
CA MET A 184 7.46 -19.17 2.16
C MET A 184 8.87 -18.74 1.74
N ALA A 185 9.38 -19.33 0.65
CA ALA A 185 10.74 -19.07 0.15
C ALA A 185 10.97 -17.61 -0.27
N SER A 186 9.92 -16.90 -0.65
CA SER A 186 9.96 -15.53 -1.20
C SER A 186 9.71 -14.43 -0.16
N GLN A 187 9.81 -14.73 1.14
CA GLN A 187 9.52 -13.72 2.17
C GLN A 187 10.40 -12.49 2.00
N LEU A 188 9.74 -11.37 1.73
CA LEU A 188 10.36 -10.07 1.71
C LEU A 188 10.97 -9.80 3.09
N LYS A 189 12.30 -9.75 3.15
CA LYS A 189 12.97 -9.19 4.31
C LYS A 189 12.90 -7.68 4.15
N LEU A 190 12.06 -7.00 4.94
CA LEU A 190 11.89 -5.54 4.90
C LEU A 190 13.24 -4.80 4.89
N LEU A 191 14.24 -5.34 5.60
CA LEU A 191 15.60 -4.79 5.65
C LEU A 191 16.33 -4.86 4.30
N GLU A 192 15.90 -5.72 3.39
CA GLU A 192 16.48 -5.91 2.07
C GLU A 192 15.61 -5.29 0.97
N PHE A 193 14.49 -4.65 1.35
CA PHE A 193 13.61 -4.00 0.39
C PHE A 193 14.37 -2.92 -0.38
N ARG A 194 14.42 -3.06 -1.69
CA ARG A 194 14.99 -2.08 -2.62
C ARG A 194 14.07 -1.92 -3.80
N VAL A 195 13.79 -0.67 -4.12
CA VAL A 195 13.04 -0.32 -5.33
C VAL A 195 13.88 -0.71 -6.54
N PRO A 196 13.30 -1.32 -7.59
CA PRO A 196 14.04 -1.66 -8.81
C PRO A 196 14.72 -0.43 -9.44
N ASP A 197 15.93 -0.62 -9.95
CA ASP A 197 16.77 0.48 -10.42
C ASP A 197 16.15 1.29 -11.58
N PHE A 198 15.30 0.66 -12.40
CA PHE A 198 14.62 1.37 -13.49
C PHE A 198 13.59 2.41 -13.00
N VAL A 199 13.05 2.24 -11.79
CA VAL A 199 12.02 3.14 -11.24
C VAL A 199 12.56 4.53 -11.03
N ILE A 200 13.87 4.68 -10.73
CA ILE A 200 14.48 6.01 -10.55
C ILE A 200 14.46 6.81 -11.84
N TRP A 201 14.74 6.16 -12.97
CA TRP A 201 14.70 6.84 -14.27
C TRP A 201 13.30 7.28 -14.64
N ILE A 202 12.29 6.41 -14.36
CA ILE A 202 10.88 6.76 -14.55
C ILE A 202 10.50 7.94 -13.65
N ALA A 203 10.92 7.92 -12.37
CA ALA A 203 10.63 9.01 -11.44
C ALA A 203 11.31 10.33 -11.85
N MET A 204 12.54 10.29 -12.36
CA MET A 204 13.24 11.47 -12.86
C MET A 204 12.56 12.06 -14.09
N ILE A 205 12.18 11.21 -15.06
CA ILE A 205 11.44 11.66 -16.25
C ILE A 205 10.09 12.26 -15.83
N ALA A 206 9.36 11.58 -14.95
CA ALA A 206 8.09 12.06 -14.43
C ALA A 206 8.23 13.40 -13.70
N PHE A 207 9.29 13.57 -12.91
CA PHE A 207 9.58 14.85 -12.25
C PHE A 207 9.85 15.97 -13.25
N LEU A 208 10.62 15.71 -14.32
CA LEU A 208 10.84 16.67 -15.40
C LEU A 208 9.51 17.05 -16.07
N LEU A 209 8.61 16.08 -16.31
CA LEU A 209 7.28 16.35 -16.85
C LEU A 209 6.43 17.28 -15.98
N THR A 210 6.67 17.31 -14.66
CA THR A 210 5.95 18.23 -13.75
C THR A 210 6.57 19.63 -13.72
N MET A 211 7.83 19.79 -14.10
CA MET A 211 8.56 21.07 -14.01
C MET A 211 8.47 21.88 -15.31
N GLU A 212 8.40 21.19 -16.43
CA GLU A 212 8.30 21.83 -17.74
C GLU A 212 6.85 22.21 -18.02
N ASN A 213 6.63 23.47 -18.45
CA ASN A 213 5.33 23.92 -18.96
C ASN A 213 5.08 23.34 -20.36
N PHE A 214 4.99 22.02 -20.43
CA PHE A 214 4.50 21.38 -21.64
C PHE A 214 3.08 21.91 -21.90
N HIS A 215 2.82 22.45 -23.06
CA HIS A 215 1.48 22.93 -23.45
C HIS A 215 0.41 21.82 -23.42
N VAL A 216 0.79 20.59 -23.02
CA VAL A 216 -0.06 19.42 -22.92
C VAL A 216 -0.25 19.05 -21.45
N LYS A 217 -1.36 19.50 -20.85
CA LYS A 217 -1.72 19.24 -19.45
C LYS A 217 -1.69 17.74 -19.05
N ALA A 218 -1.91 16.85 -20.02
CA ALA A 218 -1.87 15.40 -19.77
C ALA A 218 -0.49 14.92 -19.31
N PHE A 219 0.61 15.50 -19.76
CA PHE A 219 1.95 15.14 -19.34
C PHE A 219 2.24 15.57 -17.90
N GLU A 220 1.77 16.74 -17.50
CA GLU A 220 1.87 17.23 -16.13
C GLU A 220 1.12 16.30 -15.17
N ILE A 221 -0.13 15.96 -15.49
CA ILE A 221 -0.96 15.04 -14.69
C ILE A 221 -0.28 13.67 -14.58
N LEU A 222 0.22 13.13 -15.70
CA LEU A 222 0.92 11.84 -15.71
C LEU A 222 2.18 11.90 -14.84
N GLY A 223 2.97 12.96 -14.99
CA GLY A 223 4.17 13.19 -14.18
C GLY A 223 3.86 13.21 -12.68
N MET A 224 2.88 14.03 -12.26
CA MET A 224 2.45 14.11 -10.86
C MET A 224 2.02 12.75 -10.31
N ASN A 225 1.22 11.99 -11.04
CA ASN A 225 0.77 10.67 -10.59
C ASN A 225 1.94 9.69 -10.44
N ILE A 226 2.88 9.66 -11.37
CA ILE A 226 4.07 8.79 -11.28
C ILE A 226 4.97 9.21 -10.11
N VAL A 227 5.22 10.51 -9.92
CA VAL A 227 6.03 11.03 -8.81
C VAL A 227 5.41 10.66 -7.47
N ASN A 228 4.09 10.78 -7.31
CA ASN A 228 3.41 10.38 -6.07
C ASN A 228 3.63 8.89 -5.75
N VAL A 229 3.44 8.01 -6.72
CA VAL A 229 3.65 6.56 -6.53
C VAL A 229 5.12 6.27 -6.23
N ALA A 230 6.05 6.88 -6.96
CA ALA A 230 7.48 6.72 -6.72
C ALA A 230 7.88 7.19 -5.31
N THR A 231 7.35 8.32 -4.84
CA THR A 231 7.58 8.85 -3.50
C THR A 231 7.21 7.82 -2.42
N VAL A 232 6.08 7.13 -2.58
CA VAL A 232 5.65 6.08 -1.65
C VAL A 232 6.56 4.84 -1.71
N LEU A 233 6.99 4.44 -2.89
CA LEU A 233 7.95 3.33 -3.02
C LEU A 233 9.28 3.64 -2.35
N TYR A 234 9.82 4.86 -2.55
CA TYR A 234 11.05 5.30 -1.89
C TYR A 234 10.85 5.53 -0.39
N PHE A 235 9.65 5.88 0.08
CA PHE A 235 9.33 5.89 1.50
C PHE A 235 9.53 4.51 2.14
N PHE A 236 9.04 3.43 1.53
CA PHE A 236 9.28 2.08 2.03
C PHE A 236 10.77 1.71 2.02
N GLN A 237 11.52 2.14 1.02
CA GLN A 237 12.98 1.96 1.00
C GLN A 237 13.66 2.74 2.13
N GLY A 238 13.24 3.97 2.37
CA GLY A 238 13.72 4.80 3.48
C GLY A 238 13.42 4.19 4.85
N LEU A 239 12.22 3.62 5.03
CA LEU A 239 11.87 2.86 6.25
C LEU A 239 12.79 1.66 6.47
N ALA A 240 13.14 0.94 5.40
CA ALA A 240 14.08 -0.17 5.49
C ALA A 240 15.47 0.28 5.97
N ILE A 241 15.97 1.43 5.47
CA ILE A 241 17.25 2.02 5.88
C ILE A 241 17.16 2.46 7.35
N LEU A 242 16.09 3.15 7.71
CA LEU A 242 15.84 3.59 9.08
C LEU A 242 15.89 2.42 10.06
N GLU A 243 15.21 1.32 9.76
CA GLU A 243 15.21 0.13 10.63
C GLU A 243 16.61 -0.49 10.74
N VAL A 244 17.40 -0.54 9.65
CA VAL A 244 18.81 -0.97 9.71
C VAL A 244 19.65 -0.04 10.60
N SER A 245 19.44 1.26 10.49
CA SER A 245 20.14 2.27 11.30
C SER A 245 19.79 2.13 12.78
N LEU A 246 18.50 2.05 13.13
CA LEU A 246 18.05 1.89 14.52
C LEU A 246 18.55 0.59 15.17
N ARG A 247 18.65 -0.49 14.39
CA ARG A 247 19.28 -1.73 14.87
C ARG A 247 20.77 -1.58 15.08
N SER A 248 21.44 -0.82 14.25
CA SER A 248 22.90 -0.58 14.37
C SER A 248 23.21 0.23 15.62
N PHE A 249 22.39 1.21 15.93
CA PHE A 249 22.52 2.03 17.14
C PHE A 249 21.98 1.38 18.42
N LYS A 250 21.50 0.13 18.35
CA LYS A 250 20.90 -0.60 19.49
C LYS A 250 19.78 0.19 20.18
N ALA A 251 19.02 0.98 19.43
CA ALA A 251 17.91 1.76 19.97
C ALA A 251 16.90 0.86 20.69
N GLY A 252 16.52 1.24 21.91
CA GLY A 252 15.50 0.51 22.68
C GLY A 252 14.12 0.55 22.03
N ALA A 253 13.22 -0.34 22.48
CA ALA A 253 11.88 -0.45 21.86
C ALA A 253 11.08 0.86 21.91
N LEU A 254 11.09 1.57 23.04
CA LEU A 254 10.41 2.86 23.19
C LEU A 254 10.98 3.92 22.24
N ALA A 255 12.33 4.05 22.18
CA ALA A 255 12.99 4.99 21.28
C ALA A 255 12.65 4.69 19.83
N ARG A 256 12.62 3.43 19.40
CA ARG A 256 12.21 3.03 18.06
C ARG A 256 10.77 3.45 17.77
N THR A 257 9.85 3.16 18.69
CA THR A 257 8.43 3.51 18.50
C THR A 257 8.26 5.03 18.38
N ALA A 258 8.90 5.80 19.26
CA ALA A 258 8.85 7.27 19.20
C ALA A 258 9.42 7.81 17.87
N ILE A 259 10.57 7.29 17.43
CA ILE A 259 11.19 7.67 16.15
C ILE A 259 10.27 7.32 14.98
N TYR A 260 9.64 6.14 14.98
CA TYR A 260 8.68 5.79 13.91
C TYR A 260 7.47 6.70 13.90
N ILE A 261 6.89 7.03 15.06
CA ILE A 261 5.72 7.94 15.13
C ILE A 261 6.09 9.32 14.56
N ILE A 262 7.22 9.88 14.96
CA ILE A 262 7.66 11.22 14.52
C ILE A 262 8.01 11.19 13.02
N LEU A 263 8.84 10.25 12.59
CA LEU A 263 9.33 10.22 11.22
C LEU A 263 8.24 9.85 10.22
N VAL A 264 7.41 8.86 10.52
CA VAL A 264 6.33 8.43 9.62
C VAL A 264 5.20 9.47 9.62
N GLY A 265 4.87 10.05 10.77
CA GLY A 265 3.76 11.00 10.90
C GLY A 265 4.09 12.40 10.37
N GLN A 266 5.34 12.87 10.54
CA GLN A 266 5.69 14.26 10.25
C GLN A 266 6.74 14.42 9.13
N LEU A 267 7.62 13.45 8.96
CA LEU A 267 8.78 13.56 8.08
C LEU A 267 8.73 12.56 6.90
N PHE A 268 7.51 12.23 6.44
CA PHE A 268 7.30 11.37 5.27
C PHE A 268 8.16 11.78 4.06
N PRO A 269 8.25 13.06 3.64
CA PRO A 269 9.09 13.46 2.50
C PRO A 269 10.57 13.22 2.75
N VAL A 270 11.04 13.41 3.99
CA VAL A 270 12.46 13.20 4.35
C VAL A 270 12.82 11.72 4.26
N ILE A 271 11.96 10.83 4.74
CA ILE A 271 12.19 9.38 4.64
C ILE A 271 12.21 8.95 3.17
N SER A 272 11.30 9.48 2.35
CA SER A 272 11.26 9.21 0.91
C SER A 272 12.55 9.70 0.22
N ALA A 273 13.03 10.89 0.56
CA ALA A 273 14.29 11.42 0.04
C ALA A 273 15.49 10.56 0.44
N ILE A 274 15.57 10.10 1.70
CA ILE A 274 16.61 9.15 2.14
C ILE A 274 16.53 7.85 1.33
N GLY A 275 15.34 7.33 1.09
CA GLY A 275 15.12 6.16 0.25
C GLY A 275 15.60 6.36 -1.19
N LEU A 276 15.33 7.53 -1.77
CA LEU A 276 15.77 7.89 -3.11
C LEU A 276 17.32 8.01 -3.18
N ILE A 277 17.91 8.71 -2.21
CA ILE A 277 19.39 8.94 -2.15
C ILE A 277 20.14 7.62 -1.95
N ASP A 278 19.54 6.60 -1.33
CA ASP A 278 20.16 5.28 -1.14
C ASP A 278 20.56 4.61 -2.47
N TYR A 279 19.93 4.99 -3.57
CA TYR A 279 20.31 4.51 -4.89
C TYR A 279 21.80 4.80 -5.21
N TRP A 280 22.29 6.00 -4.86
CA TRP A 280 23.67 6.41 -5.10
C TRP A 280 24.61 6.13 -3.94
N VAL A 281 24.14 6.28 -2.70
CA VAL A 281 24.98 6.26 -1.49
C VAL A 281 25.13 4.85 -0.92
N ASP A 282 24.15 3.95 -1.13
CA ASP A 282 24.08 2.60 -0.56
C ASP A 282 24.33 2.60 0.97
N PHE A 283 23.49 3.36 1.69
CA PHE A 283 23.58 3.53 3.15
C PHE A 283 23.69 2.19 3.89
N ARG A 284 22.93 1.18 3.45
CA ARG A 284 22.88 -0.12 4.09
C ARG A 284 24.23 -0.86 4.02
N ARG A 285 24.93 -0.77 2.90
CA ARG A 285 26.27 -1.36 2.74
C ARG A 285 27.28 -0.66 3.63
N ARG A 286 27.22 0.67 3.74
CA ARG A 286 28.09 1.46 4.62
C ARG A 286 27.87 1.14 6.09
N LEU A 287 26.59 1.06 6.55
CA LEU A 287 26.23 0.70 7.92
C LEU A 287 26.67 -0.72 8.29
N ARG A 288 26.53 -1.70 7.37
CA ARG A 288 27.04 -3.07 7.59
C ARG A 288 28.54 -3.11 7.74
N LYS A 289 29.29 -2.35 6.91
CA LYS A 289 30.77 -2.28 7.03
C LYS A 289 31.21 -1.68 8.35
N MET A 290 30.58 -0.59 8.81
CA MET A 290 30.89 0.02 10.11
C MET A 290 30.66 -0.95 11.29
N ARG A 291 29.68 -1.83 11.19
CA ARG A 291 29.40 -2.85 12.23
C ARG A 291 30.42 -3.99 12.25
N LEU A 292 31.02 -4.30 11.10
CA LEU A 292 31.99 -5.39 10.95
C LEU A 292 33.43 -4.89 11.16
N ALA A 293 33.69 -3.58 11.18
CA ALA A 293 34.99 -3.03 11.50
C ALA A 293 35.35 -3.42 12.96
N PRO A 294 36.52 -4.03 13.19
CA PRO A 294 36.95 -4.34 14.54
C PRO A 294 37.02 -3.01 15.31
N LYS A 295 36.41 -3.02 16.53
CA LYS A 295 36.62 -1.91 17.46
C LYS A 295 38.12 -1.86 17.75
N GLY A 296 38.81 -0.91 17.14
CA GLY A 296 40.19 -0.63 17.51
C GLY A 296 40.27 -0.43 19.01
N ASN A 297 41.16 -1.18 19.61
CA ASN A 297 41.55 -1.02 21.02
C ASN A 297 42.11 0.38 21.26
#